data_6caca9dc02ab6e326a9c95e2ba60e4f3
#
_entry.id   6caca9dc02ab6e326a9c95e2ba60e4f3
#
_cell.length_a   1.000
_cell.length_b   1.000
_cell.length_c   1.000
_cell.angle_alpha   90.00
_cell.angle_beta   90.00
_cell.angle_gamma   90.00
#
_symmetry.space_group_name_H-M   'P 1'
#
loop_
_entity.id
_entity.type
_entity.pdbx_description
1 polymer ?
#
loop_
_entity_poly.entity_id
_entity_poly.type
_entity_poly.pdbx_seq_one_letter_code
_entity_poly.pdbx_strand_id
1 'polypeptide(L)'
;MLIAISESGDIDMVDIEVYFMDEKNTKDIVKSLKKNVVVVGSYHDFDKTPSYDEIIKRLCFMKSQGVSIPKLACMPQNRHDVFTLMEATQDFVSKNVGLPVITMSMGDYGKVSRVAGKSFGSAMTFGCLGKASAPGQINVDDLRAIL
;
A
#
# COMPACT_ATOMS: atom_id res chain seq x y z
N MET A 1 12.44 -10.04 15.98
CA MET A 1 12.97 -8.71 15.65
C MET A 1 11.85 -7.67 15.51
N LEU A 2 10.89 -7.79 14.58
CA LEU A 2 9.81 -6.77 14.40
C LEU A 2 8.99 -6.52 15.67
N ILE A 3 8.61 -7.56 16.41
CA ILE A 3 7.86 -7.42 17.67
C ILE A 3 8.68 -6.63 18.70
N ALA A 4 9.95 -6.96 18.89
CA ALA A 4 10.81 -6.24 19.85
C ALA A 4 10.98 -4.75 19.48
N ILE A 5 11.08 -4.42 18.17
CA ILE A 5 11.12 -3.04 17.71
C ILE A 5 9.78 -2.33 17.96
N SER A 6 8.64 -3.02 17.76
CA SER A 6 7.32 -2.43 18.04
C SER A 6 7.07 -2.16 19.54
N GLU A 7 7.79 -2.84 20.41
CA GLU A 7 7.71 -2.68 21.87
C GLU A 7 8.64 -1.59 22.41
N SER A 8 9.60 -1.09 21.61
CA SER A 8 10.55 -0.05 22.05
C SER A 8 9.90 1.33 22.21
N GLY A 9 8.78 1.58 21.52
CA GLY A 9 8.16 2.90 21.48
C GLY A 9 8.81 3.91 20.52
N ASP A 10 9.81 3.47 19.75
CA ASP A 10 10.56 4.34 18.83
C ASP A 10 9.94 4.41 17.43
N ILE A 11 8.91 3.60 17.16
CA ILE A 11 8.20 3.57 15.87
C ILE A 11 6.69 3.62 16.05
N ASP A 12 6.00 4.31 15.15
CA ASP A 12 4.54 4.43 15.15
C ASP A 12 3.88 3.46 14.17
N MET A 13 4.62 3.06 13.13
CA MET A 13 4.09 2.25 12.02
C MET A 13 5.13 1.27 11.51
N VAL A 14 4.67 0.07 11.13
CA VAL A 14 5.49 -0.95 10.48
C VAL A 14 4.80 -1.45 9.20
N ASP A 15 5.59 -1.63 8.16
CA ASP A 15 5.16 -2.23 6.89
C ASP A 15 5.68 -3.66 6.80
N ILE A 16 4.79 -4.61 6.59
CA ILE A 16 5.11 -6.03 6.45
C ILE A 16 4.50 -6.60 5.17
N GLU A 17 5.29 -7.37 4.43
CA GLU A 17 4.84 -8.07 3.23
C GLU A 17 4.04 -9.31 3.64
N VAL A 18 2.71 -9.22 3.61
CA VAL A 18 1.83 -10.25 4.18
C VAL A 18 1.43 -11.35 3.20
N TYR A 19 1.54 -11.10 1.89
CA TYR A 19 0.99 -12.02 0.89
C TYR A 19 1.81 -13.30 0.72
N PHE A 20 3.09 -13.29 1.07
CA PHE A 20 4.00 -14.43 0.98
C PHE A 20 4.12 -15.22 2.29
N MET A 21 3.40 -14.81 3.32
CA MET A 21 3.35 -15.50 4.61
C MET A 21 2.16 -16.46 4.63
N ASP A 22 2.25 -17.53 5.42
CA ASP A 22 1.07 -18.35 5.65
C ASP A 22 0.03 -17.57 6.50
N GLU A 23 -1.24 -17.86 6.26
CA GLU A 23 -2.35 -17.08 6.81
C GLU A 23 -2.39 -17.05 8.35
N LYS A 24 -2.08 -18.16 9.00
CA LYS A 24 -2.11 -18.28 10.45
C LYS A 24 -0.99 -17.44 11.07
N ASN A 25 0.22 -17.59 10.58
CA ASN A 25 1.37 -16.83 11.05
C ASN A 25 1.20 -15.33 10.80
N THR A 26 0.62 -14.95 9.66
CA THR A 26 0.32 -13.54 9.37
C THR A 26 -0.61 -12.93 10.40
N LYS A 27 -1.74 -13.59 10.70
CA LYS A 27 -2.71 -13.11 11.71
C LYS A 27 -2.08 -12.96 13.09
N ASP A 28 -1.29 -13.93 13.52
CA ASP A 28 -0.65 -13.92 14.83
C ASP A 28 0.38 -12.80 14.94
N ILE A 29 1.18 -12.57 13.90
CA ILE A 29 2.16 -11.48 13.83
C ILE A 29 1.44 -10.12 13.84
N VAL A 30 0.45 -9.94 12.96
CA VAL A 30 -0.34 -8.70 12.89
C VAL A 30 -0.98 -8.38 14.25
N LYS A 31 -1.60 -9.38 14.90
CA LYS A 31 -2.23 -9.22 16.22
C LYS A 31 -1.21 -8.80 17.29
N SER A 32 -0.01 -9.33 17.24
CA SER A 32 1.05 -8.98 18.18
C SER A 32 1.55 -7.55 17.95
N LEU A 33 1.82 -7.17 16.71
CA LEU A 33 2.31 -5.83 16.34
C LEU A 33 1.29 -4.73 16.63
N LYS A 34 0.00 -4.95 16.32
CA LYS A 34 -1.07 -3.96 16.51
C LYS A 34 -1.30 -3.51 17.96
N LYS A 35 -0.70 -4.15 18.92
CA LYS A 35 -0.75 -3.70 20.30
C LYS A 35 -0.02 -2.39 20.53
N ASN A 36 1.02 -2.13 19.74
CA ASN A 36 1.96 -1.04 19.94
C ASN A 36 2.05 -0.09 18.75
N VAL A 37 1.82 -0.58 17.52
CA VAL A 37 2.06 0.17 16.27
C VAL A 37 0.94 -0.01 15.26
N VAL A 38 0.85 0.92 14.30
CA VAL A 38 0.01 0.76 13.10
C VAL A 38 0.67 -0.25 12.16
N VAL A 39 -0.06 -1.29 11.75
CA VAL A 39 0.45 -2.31 10.84
C VAL A 39 -0.05 -2.06 9.42
N VAL A 40 0.87 -1.75 8.51
CA VAL A 40 0.65 -1.75 7.08
C VAL A 40 0.92 -3.17 6.58
N GLY A 41 -0.08 -3.82 5.97
CA GLY A 41 0.11 -5.11 5.33
C GLY A 41 0.24 -4.91 3.83
N SER A 42 1.40 -5.21 3.26
CA SER A 42 1.73 -4.87 1.88
C SER A 42 1.83 -6.08 0.96
N TYR A 43 1.63 -5.79 -0.32
CA TYR A 43 1.96 -6.61 -1.46
C TYR A 43 2.60 -5.74 -2.55
N HIS A 44 3.69 -6.22 -3.12
CA HIS A 44 4.39 -5.57 -4.22
C HIS A 44 4.48 -6.50 -5.43
N ASP A 45 4.11 -5.99 -6.61
CA ASP A 45 4.32 -6.67 -7.90
C ASP A 45 5.17 -5.75 -8.79
N PHE A 46 6.43 -6.10 -8.95
CA PHE A 46 7.38 -5.31 -9.75
C PHE A 46 7.35 -5.64 -11.25
N ASP A 47 6.57 -6.64 -11.64
CA ASP A 47 6.53 -7.13 -13.01
C ASP A 47 5.28 -6.65 -13.76
N LYS A 48 4.13 -6.58 -13.09
CA LYS A 48 2.84 -6.26 -13.72
C LYS A 48 1.83 -5.64 -12.76
N THR A 49 0.74 -5.13 -13.33
CA THR A 49 -0.48 -4.82 -12.58
C THR A 49 -1.40 -6.04 -12.60
N PRO A 50 -1.82 -6.57 -11.46
CA PRO A 50 -2.83 -7.62 -11.39
C PRO A 50 -4.17 -7.16 -11.99
N SER A 51 -5.04 -8.10 -12.39
CA SER A 51 -6.39 -7.76 -12.82
C SER A 51 -7.19 -7.07 -11.70
N TYR A 52 -8.25 -6.35 -12.07
CA TYR A 52 -9.16 -5.69 -11.13
C TYR A 52 -9.60 -6.65 -10.00
N ASP A 53 -10.11 -7.82 -10.36
CA ASP A 53 -10.59 -8.82 -9.39
C ASP A 53 -9.48 -9.31 -8.46
N GLU A 54 -8.28 -9.49 -8.98
CA GLU A 54 -7.14 -9.92 -8.18
C GLU A 54 -6.66 -8.81 -7.23
N ILE A 55 -6.71 -7.53 -7.64
CA ILE A 55 -6.41 -6.39 -6.75
C ILE A 55 -7.41 -6.38 -5.59
N ILE A 56 -8.71 -6.45 -5.88
CA ILE A 56 -9.76 -6.48 -4.84
C ILE A 56 -9.55 -7.68 -3.90
N LYS A 57 -9.30 -8.86 -4.44
CA LYS A 57 -9.05 -10.07 -3.66
C LYS A 57 -7.86 -9.90 -2.71
N ARG A 58 -6.75 -9.32 -3.18
CA ARG A 58 -5.55 -9.08 -2.37
C ARG A 58 -5.81 -8.07 -1.26
N LEU A 59 -6.48 -6.97 -1.55
CA LEU A 59 -6.86 -5.98 -0.54
C LEU A 59 -7.82 -6.57 0.51
N CYS A 60 -8.80 -7.37 0.09
CA CYS A 60 -9.70 -8.10 0.99
C CYS A 60 -8.94 -9.13 1.85
N PHE A 61 -7.98 -9.84 1.27
CA PHE A 61 -7.13 -10.76 2.02
C PHE A 61 -6.36 -10.02 3.11
N MET A 62 -5.65 -8.93 2.78
CA MET A 62 -4.93 -8.11 3.77
C MET A 62 -5.86 -7.62 4.90
N LYS A 63 -7.05 -7.13 4.54
CA LYS A 63 -8.08 -6.76 5.53
C LYS A 63 -8.43 -7.96 6.43
N SER A 64 -8.59 -9.16 5.90
CA SER A 64 -8.93 -10.37 6.65
C SER A 64 -7.81 -10.81 7.61
N GLN A 65 -6.57 -10.42 7.32
CA GLN A 65 -5.43 -10.63 8.24
C GLN A 65 -5.45 -9.64 9.42
N GLY A 66 -6.33 -8.65 9.40
CA GLY A 66 -6.50 -7.69 10.48
C GLY A 66 -5.48 -6.54 10.46
N VAL A 67 -4.78 -6.30 9.34
CA VAL A 67 -3.87 -5.15 9.22
C VAL A 67 -4.61 -3.83 9.43
N SER A 68 -3.90 -2.79 9.84
CA SER A 68 -4.48 -1.46 10.01
C SER A 68 -4.68 -0.77 8.66
N ILE A 69 -3.77 -1.00 7.72
CA ILE A 69 -3.77 -0.37 6.40
C ILE A 69 -3.34 -1.42 5.35
N PRO A 70 -4.24 -1.93 4.51
CA PRO A 70 -3.87 -2.69 3.32
C PRO A 70 -3.06 -1.82 2.35
N LYS A 71 -1.99 -2.36 1.77
CA LYS A 71 -1.16 -1.65 0.80
C LYS A 71 -0.87 -2.51 -0.42
N LEU A 72 -1.05 -1.97 -1.62
CA LEU A 72 -0.72 -2.63 -2.87
C LEU A 72 0.05 -1.70 -3.80
N ALA A 73 1.24 -2.11 -4.21
CA ALA A 73 2.05 -1.43 -5.22
C ALA A 73 2.29 -2.37 -6.40
N CYS A 74 2.07 -1.89 -7.63
CA CYS A 74 2.23 -2.70 -8.83
C CYS A 74 2.87 -1.93 -9.98
N MET A 75 3.46 -2.67 -10.93
CA MET A 75 4.12 -2.11 -12.10
C MET A 75 3.17 -2.11 -13.30
N PRO A 76 2.75 -0.95 -13.82
CA PRO A 76 1.93 -0.89 -15.01
C PRO A 76 2.75 -1.19 -16.25
N GLN A 77 2.18 -1.96 -17.17
CA GLN A 77 2.75 -2.22 -18.50
C GLN A 77 2.20 -1.22 -19.54
N ASN A 78 1.09 -0.57 -19.23
CA ASN A 78 0.43 0.40 -20.07
C ASN A 78 -0.44 1.35 -19.21
N ARG A 79 -1.06 2.36 -19.87
CA ARG A 79 -1.92 3.34 -19.16
C ARG A 79 -3.19 2.73 -18.58
N HIS A 80 -3.74 1.70 -19.23
CA HIS A 80 -4.97 1.04 -18.75
C HIS A 80 -4.73 0.37 -17.38
N ASP A 81 -3.56 -0.19 -17.14
CA ASP A 81 -3.19 -0.79 -15.86
C ASP A 81 -3.29 0.22 -14.71
N VAL A 82 -2.92 1.48 -14.97
CA VAL A 82 -3.04 2.55 -13.97
C VAL A 82 -4.51 2.82 -13.63
N PHE A 83 -5.39 2.90 -14.64
CA PHE A 83 -6.82 3.08 -14.44
C PHE A 83 -7.44 1.90 -13.69
N THR A 84 -7.05 0.67 -14.03
CA THR A 84 -7.49 -0.54 -13.32
C THR A 84 -7.17 -0.48 -11.82
N LEU A 85 -5.96 -0.05 -11.45
CA LEU A 85 -5.60 0.12 -10.05
C LEU A 85 -6.42 1.22 -9.36
N MET A 86 -6.59 2.36 -10.02
CA MET A 86 -7.35 3.50 -9.47
C MET A 86 -8.83 3.14 -9.25
N GLU A 87 -9.46 2.47 -10.22
CA GLU A 87 -10.83 1.96 -10.13
C GLU A 87 -10.98 0.96 -8.97
N ALA A 88 -10.13 -0.04 -8.91
CA ALA A 88 -10.13 -1.02 -7.82
C ALA A 88 -9.94 -0.37 -6.45
N THR A 89 -9.09 0.66 -6.35
CA THR A 89 -8.87 1.40 -5.11
C THR A 89 -10.14 2.12 -4.67
N GLN A 90 -10.76 2.88 -5.57
CA GLN A 90 -11.98 3.62 -5.30
C GLN A 90 -13.12 2.68 -4.87
N ASP A 91 -13.29 1.56 -5.57
CA ASP A 91 -14.32 0.57 -5.23
C ASP A 91 -14.07 -0.12 -3.90
N PHE A 92 -12.80 -0.44 -3.59
CA PHE A 92 -12.44 -1.01 -2.30
C PHE A 92 -12.78 -0.04 -1.16
N VAL A 93 -12.39 1.23 -1.27
CA VAL A 93 -12.66 2.25 -0.25
C VAL A 93 -14.15 2.47 -0.06
N SER A 94 -14.93 2.55 -1.15
CA SER A 94 -16.38 2.73 -1.09
C SER A 94 -17.10 1.62 -0.32
N LYS A 95 -16.60 0.40 -0.43
CA LYS A 95 -17.15 -0.79 0.26
C LYS A 95 -16.58 -1.00 1.67
N ASN A 96 -15.55 -0.26 2.06
CA ASN A 96 -14.83 -0.41 3.33
C ASN A 96 -14.64 0.95 4.04
N VAL A 97 -15.73 1.68 4.21
CA VAL A 97 -15.71 3.02 4.83
C VAL A 97 -15.00 2.97 6.20
N GLY A 98 -14.05 3.88 6.41
CA GLY A 98 -13.27 3.98 7.63
C GLY A 98 -11.99 3.11 7.66
N LEU A 99 -11.76 2.24 6.67
CA LEU A 99 -10.52 1.50 6.52
C LEU A 99 -9.60 2.24 5.52
N PRO A 100 -8.49 2.85 5.95
CA PRO A 100 -7.54 3.45 5.03
C PRO A 100 -6.88 2.37 4.17
N VAL A 101 -6.58 2.70 2.93
CA VAL A 101 -5.83 1.85 1.99
C VAL A 101 -4.71 2.66 1.35
N ILE A 102 -3.62 2.00 1.01
CA ILE A 102 -2.53 2.60 0.25
C ILE A 102 -2.40 1.83 -1.06
N THR A 103 -2.54 2.52 -2.19
CA THR A 103 -2.28 1.92 -3.48
C THR A 103 -1.42 2.83 -4.33
N MET A 104 -0.53 2.24 -5.12
CA MET A 104 0.28 3.00 -6.06
C MET A 104 0.67 2.18 -7.28
N SER A 105 0.59 2.81 -8.42
CA SER A 105 1.17 2.33 -9.66
C SER A 105 2.61 2.86 -9.75
N MET A 106 3.56 1.99 -10.06
CA MET A 106 4.97 2.32 -10.13
C MET A 106 5.37 2.83 -11.53
N GLY A 107 6.63 3.19 -11.72
CA GLY A 107 7.14 3.66 -13.01
C GLY A 107 6.54 4.98 -13.49
N ASP A 108 6.85 5.34 -14.72
CA ASP A 108 6.45 6.64 -15.28
C ASP A 108 4.96 6.75 -15.55
N TYR A 109 4.30 5.69 -16.01
CA TYR A 109 2.84 5.66 -16.17
C TYR A 109 2.12 5.85 -14.84
N GLY A 110 2.69 5.34 -13.77
CA GLY A 110 2.09 5.33 -12.44
C GLY A 110 2.20 6.64 -11.65
N LYS A 111 2.98 7.62 -12.10
CA LYS A 111 3.17 8.89 -11.39
C LYS A 111 1.85 9.58 -11.00
N VAL A 112 0.84 9.51 -11.88
CA VAL A 112 -0.48 10.08 -11.61
C VAL A 112 -1.13 9.48 -10.36
N SER A 113 -0.94 8.20 -10.10
CA SER A 113 -1.50 7.54 -8.90
C SER A 113 -0.87 8.05 -7.60
N ARG A 114 0.35 8.62 -7.67
CA ARG A 114 1.04 9.20 -6.52
C ARG A 114 0.57 10.61 -6.18
N VAL A 115 0.25 11.40 -7.19
CA VAL A 115 -0.20 12.79 -7.00
C VAL A 115 -1.71 12.89 -6.86
N ALA A 116 -2.47 12.06 -7.55
CA ALA A 116 -3.93 12.05 -7.49
C ALA A 116 -4.51 10.99 -6.52
N GLY A 117 -3.67 10.28 -5.75
CA GLY A 117 -4.06 9.17 -4.89
C GLY A 117 -5.24 9.46 -3.99
N LYS A 118 -5.23 10.62 -3.33
CA LYS A 118 -6.31 11.07 -2.45
C LYS A 118 -7.67 11.16 -3.16
N SER A 119 -7.69 11.52 -4.44
CA SER A 119 -8.94 11.72 -5.20
C SER A 119 -9.69 10.41 -5.47
N PHE A 120 -9.02 9.26 -5.46
CA PHE A 120 -9.65 7.94 -5.60
C PHE A 120 -9.49 7.05 -4.37
N GLY A 121 -9.03 7.61 -3.24
CA GLY A 121 -9.12 6.99 -1.94
C GLY A 121 -7.84 6.37 -1.39
N SER A 122 -6.68 6.51 -2.07
CA SER A 122 -5.40 6.13 -1.46
C SER A 122 -5.01 7.12 -0.37
N ALA A 123 -4.78 6.61 0.84
CA ALA A 123 -4.59 7.42 2.03
C ALA A 123 -3.19 8.05 2.15
N MET A 124 -2.20 7.49 1.43
CA MET A 124 -0.80 7.92 1.57
C MET A 124 -0.05 7.77 0.25
N THR A 125 0.93 8.64 0.04
CA THR A 125 1.91 8.52 -1.05
C THR A 125 3.33 8.62 -0.51
N PHE A 126 4.32 8.24 -1.31
CA PHE A 126 5.72 8.17 -0.92
C PHE A 126 6.59 8.97 -1.89
N GLY A 127 7.22 10.02 -1.39
CA GLY A 127 8.26 10.76 -2.08
C GLY A 127 9.66 10.20 -1.78
N CYS A 128 10.66 10.67 -2.52
CA CYS A 128 12.06 10.35 -2.25
C CYS A 128 12.86 11.59 -1.84
N LEU A 129 13.85 11.39 -0.98
CA LEU A 129 14.92 12.35 -0.69
C LEU A 129 16.17 11.90 -1.46
N GLY A 130 16.50 12.59 -2.57
CA GLY A 130 17.61 12.20 -3.43
C GLY A 130 17.28 10.99 -4.30
N LYS A 131 17.94 9.84 -4.10
CA LYS A 131 17.73 8.64 -4.93
C LYS A 131 16.40 7.96 -4.62
N ALA A 132 15.61 7.69 -5.67
CA ALA A 132 14.35 6.94 -5.54
C ALA A 132 14.60 5.50 -5.06
N SER A 133 13.82 5.04 -4.10
CA SER A 133 13.83 3.66 -3.58
C SER A 133 12.88 2.73 -4.34
N ALA A 134 11.97 3.29 -5.12
CA ALA A 134 11.05 2.55 -5.98
C ALA A 134 10.82 3.28 -7.30
N PRO A 135 10.52 2.56 -8.40
CA PRO A 135 10.26 3.18 -9.69
C PRO A 135 9.14 4.24 -9.64
N GLY A 136 9.36 5.38 -10.31
CA GLY A 136 8.37 6.45 -10.41
C GLY A 136 8.15 7.27 -9.14
N GLN A 137 8.97 7.12 -8.10
CA GLN A 137 8.95 8.04 -6.97
C GLN A 137 9.28 9.47 -7.41
N ILE A 138 8.56 10.43 -6.88
CA ILE A 138 8.72 11.87 -7.10
C ILE A 138 9.54 12.42 -5.94
N ASN A 139 10.39 13.42 -6.21
CA ASN A 139 11.11 14.12 -5.15
C ASN A 139 10.11 14.70 -4.14
N VAL A 140 10.43 14.64 -2.86
CA VAL A 140 9.50 15.04 -1.78
C VAL A 140 9.13 16.51 -1.87
N ASP A 141 10.03 17.39 -2.31
CA ASP A 141 9.74 18.82 -2.42
C ASP A 141 8.79 19.11 -3.57
N ASP A 142 9.00 18.44 -4.73
CA ASP A 142 8.06 18.52 -5.87
C ASP A 142 6.69 17.95 -5.49
N LEU A 143 6.67 16.82 -4.79
CA LEU A 143 5.44 16.19 -4.35
C LEU A 143 4.64 17.09 -3.38
N ARG A 144 5.32 17.76 -2.44
CA ARG A 144 4.70 18.71 -1.50
C ARG A 144 4.14 19.95 -2.21
N ALA A 145 4.77 20.39 -3.30
CA ALA A 145 4.30 21.52 -4.08
C ALA A 145 3.02 21.20 -4.88
N ILE A 146 2.75 19.90 -5.16
CA ILE A 146 1.58 19.45 -5.91
C ILE A 146 0.40 19.11 -4.98
N LEU A 147 0.67 18.58 -3.79
CA LEU A 147 -0.34 18.13 -2.82
C LEU A 147 -0.83 19.24 -1.90
#